data_27cd084cb43db933ac56f2676842b450
#
_entry.id   27cd084cb43db933ac56f2676842b450
#
_cell.length_a   1.000
_cell.length_b   1.000
_cell.length_c   1.000
_cell.angle_alpha   90.00
_cell.angle_beta   90.00
_cell.angle_gamma   90.00
#
_symmetry.space_group_name_H-M   'P 1'
#
loop_
_entity.id
_entity.type
_entity.pdbx_description
1 polymer ?
#
loop_
_entity_poly.entity_id
_entity_poly.type
_entity_poly.pdbx_seq_one_letter_code
_entity_poly.pdbx_strand_id
1 'polypeptide(L)'
;LKFSLDCLNAIVSRANPVRSVKETELSLERILKERRKELVGEGHAFFDAMRNGLSVSRTGGWHLPSVAAAAVISPSDPRVALPIPQAEIDANPNMVQNPH
;
A
#
# COMPACT_ATOMS: atom_id res chain seq x y z
N LEU A 1 -8.83 -17.89 12.69
CA LEU A 1 -8.97 -16.63 13.47
C LEU A 1 -7.93 -16.56 14.60
N LYS A 2 -7.86 -17.57 15.51
CA LYS A 2 -6.93 -17.55 16.64
C LYS A 2 -5.47 -17.33 16.22
N PHE A 3 -4.96 -18.06 15.24
CA PHE A 3 -3.60 -17.92 14.74
C PHE A 3 -3.29 -16.49 14.25
N SER A 4 -4.21 -15.88 13.50
CA SER A 4 -4.04 -14.50 13.01
C SER A 4 -4.02 -13.48 14.16
N LEU A 5 -4.83 -13.71 15.19
CA LEU A 5 -4.86 -12.88 16.38
C LEU A 5 -3.56 -13.01 17.20
N ASP A 6 -3.05 -14.22 17.35
CA ASP A 6 -1.80 -14.49 18.07
C ASP A 6 -0.60 -13.83 17.35
N CYS A 7 -0.53 -13.93 16.02
CA CYS A 7 0.49 -13.25 15.22
C CYS A 7 0.41 -11.72 15.34
N LEU A 8 -0.81 -11.16 15.26
CA LEU A 8 -1.01 -9.72 15.41
C LEU A 8 -0.61 -9.24 16.80
N ASN A 9 -1.00 -9.97 17.83
CA ASN A 9 -0.67 -9.64 19.21
C ASN A 9 0.84 -9.78 19.52
N ALA A 10 1.55 -10.70 18.88
CA ALA A 10 3.00 -10.79 18.98
C ALA A 10 3.70 -9.50 18.53
N ILE A 11 3.21 -8.87 17.45
CA ILE A 11 3.73 -7.60 16.94
C ILE A 11 3.33 -6.45 17.87
N VAL A 12 2.04 -6.36 18.22
CA VAL A 12 1.51 -5.27 19.05
C VAL A 12 2.15 -5.24 20.44
N SER A 13 2.29 -6.40 21.08
CA SER A 13 2.89 -6.50 22.42
C SER A 13 4.40 -6.24 22.44
N ARG A 14 5.11 -6.52 21.34
CA ARG A 14 6.52 -6.14 21.19
C ARG A 14 6.69 -4.61 21.22
N ALA A 15 5.81 -3.88 20.55
CA ALA A 15 5.85 -2.42 20.52
C ALA A 15 5.29 -1.78 21.81
N ASN A 16 4.28 -2.41 22.42
CA ASN A 16 3.69 -1.96 23.68
C ASN A 16 3.14 -3.16 24.46
N PRO A 17 3.88 -3.65 25.48
CA PRO A 17 3.53 -4.87 26.24
C PRO A 17 2.18 -4.84 26.96
N VAL A 18 1.63 -3.65 27.22
CA VAL A 18 0.32 -3.50 27.90
C VAL A 18 -0.84 -3.48 26.91
N ARG A 19 -0.57 -3.50 25.60
CA ARG A 19 -1.59 -3.51 24.56
C ARG A 19 -1.79 -4.90 23.99
N SER A 20 -3.05 -5.26 23.80
CA SER A 20 -3.45 -6.44 23.02
C SER A 20 -4.66 -6.10 22.17
N VAL A 21 -4.82 -6.82 21.07
CA VAL A 21 -5.98 -6.75 20.19
C VAL A 21 -6.94 -7.85 20.60
N LYS A 22 -8.21 -7.52 20.75
CA LYS A 22 -9.28 -8.49 21.04
C LYS A 22 -9.75 -9.15 19.74
N GLU A 23 -10.29 -10.35 19.84
CA GLU A 23 -10.82 -11.08 18.69
C GLU A 23 -11.90 -10.27 17.93
N THR A 24 -12.73 -9.51 18.66
CA THR A 24 -13.75 -8.62 18.09
C THR A 24 -13.19 -7.45 17.28
N GLU A 25 -11.93 -7.10 17.49
CA GLU A 25 -11.23 -6.02 16.78
C GLU A 25 -10.41 -6.53 15.61
N LEU A 26 -10.34 -7.86 15.42
CA LEU A 26 -9.56 -8.48 14.35
C LEU A 26 -10.28 -8.29 13.01
N SER A 27 -9.69 -7.50 12.14
CA SER A 27 -10.15 -7.26 10.78
C SER A 27 -8.96 -7.08 9.84
N LEU A 28 -9.19 -7.21 8.53
CA LEU A 28 -8.16 -6.91 7.54
C LEU A 28 -7.63 -5.48 7.68
N GLU A 29 -8.53 -4.52 7.90
CA GLU A 29 -8.16 -3.12 8.13
C GLU A 29 -7.24 -2.97 9.35
N ARG A 30 -7.56 -3.67 10.46
CA ARG A 30 -6.75 -3.64 11.67
C ARG A 30 -5.36 -4.23 11.44
N ILE A 31 -5.27 -5.33 10.69
CA ILE A 31 -4.00 -5.97 10.31
C ILE A 31 -3.18 -5.02 9.42
N LEU A 32 -3.77 -4.44 8.39
CA LEU A 32 -3.09 -3.50 7.48
C LEU A 32 -2.61 -2.24 8.22
N LYS A 33 -3.40 -1.75 9.17
CA LYS A 33 -3.02 -0.62 10.03
C LYS A 33 -1.78 -0.92 10.88
N GLU A 34 -1.70 -2.11 11.46
CA GLU A 34 -0.53 -2.50 12.24
C GLU A 34 0.68 -2.74 11.34
N ARG A 35 0.49 -3.43 10.21
CA ARG A 35 1.53 -3.63 9.20
C ARG A 35 2.11 -2.30 8.70
N ARG A 36 1.26 -1.28 8.48
CA ARG A 36 1.71 0.05 8.05
C ARG A 36 2.58 0.75 9.11
N LYS A 37 2.31 0.54 10.39
CA LYS A 37 3.13 1.08 11.48
C LYS A 37 4.47 0.36 11.58
N GLU A 38 4.44 -0.95 11.48
CA GLU A 38 5.61 -1.81 11.60
C GLU A 38 6.61 -1.55 10.47
N LEU A 39 6.11 -1.39 9.24
CA LEU A 39 6.90 -1.23 8.02
C LEU A 39 6.94 0.22 7.53
N VAL A 40 6.89 1.18 8.45
CA VAL A 40 6.96 2.60 8.09
C VAL A 40 8.30 2.92 7.43
N GLY A 41 8.24 3.58 6.26
CA GLY A 41 9.44 3.93 5.48
C GLY A 41 10.00 2.81 4.58
N GLU A 42 9.45 1.59 4.63
CA GLU A 42 9.92 0.46 3.83
C GLU A 42 9.23 0.31 2.46
N GLY A 43 8.35 1.25 2.08
CA GLY A 43 7.70 1.28 0.77
C GLY A 43 6.52 0.31 0.58
N HIS A 44 6.16 -0.48 1.58
CA HIS A 44 5.12 -1.52 1.46
C HIS A 44 3.69 -0.98 1.37
N ALA A 45 3.41 0.20 1.90
CA ALA A 45 2.05 0.71 2.06
C ALA A 45 1.28 0.85 0.73
N PHE A 46 1.96 1.26 -0.34
CA PHE A 46 1.36 1.38 -1.67
C PHE A 46 0.96 0.02 -2.25
N PHE A 47 1.87 -0.94 -2.22
CA PHE A 47 1.61 -2.30 -2.72
C PHE A 47 0.53 -3.02 -1.90
N ASP A 48 0.52 -2.83 -0.59
CA ASP A 48 -0.53 -3.38 0.27
C ASP A 48 -1.90 -2.79 -0.06
N ALA A 49 -2.00 -1.49 -0.34
CA ALA A 49 -3.24 -0.86 -0.76
C ALA A 49 -3.71 -1.42 -2.12
N MET A 50 -2.85 -1.43 -3.13
CA MET A 50 -3.19 -1.91 -4.47
C MET A 50 -3.62 -3.38 -4.45
N ARG A 51 -2.88 -4.25 -3.76
CA ARG A 51 -3.20 -5.68 -3.63
C ARG A 51 -4.53 -5.95 -2.95
N ASN A 52 -4.93 -5.09 -2.01
CA ASN A 52 -6.21 -5.22 -1.29
C ASN A 52 -7.35 -4.39 -1.91
N GLY A 53 -7.18 -3.85 -3.11
CA GLY A 53 -8.21 -3.09 -3.79
C GLY A 53 -8.50 -1.72 -3.14
N LEU A 54 -7.57 -1.20 -2.35
CA LEU A 54 -7.72 0.06 -1.63
C LEU A 54 -7.12 1.22 -2.41
N SER A 55 -7.81 2.35 -2.44
CA SER A 55 -7.28 3.59 -3.00
C SER A 55 -6.29 4.26 -2.06
N VAL A 56 -5.28 4.92 -2.62
CA VAL A 56 -4.33 5.75 -1.87
C VAL A 56 -4.72 7.21 -2.03
N SER A 57 -5.08 7.85 -0.92
CA SER A 57 -5.40 9.28 -0.87
C SER A 57 -4.16 10.09 -0.46
N ARG A 58 -3.92 11.17 -1.21
CA ARG A 58 -2.91 12.20 -0.91
C ARG A 58 -3.55 13.46 -0.33
N THR A 59 -4.87 13.46 -0.14
CA THR A 59 -5.61 14.60 0.40
C THR A 59 -5.10 14.96 1.80
N GLY A 60 -4.82 16.23 2.04
CA GLY A 60 -4.25 16.69 3.30
C GLY A 60 -2.75 16.43 3.49
N GLY A 61 -2.06 15.86 2.50
CA GLY A 61 -0.61 15.70 2.49
C GLY A 61 0.12 16.96 2.01
N TRP A 62 1.41 17.03 2.27
CA TRP A 62 2.29 18.13 1.85
C TRP A 62 2.80 17.96 0.41
N HIS A 63 1.94 17.50 -0.49
CA HIS A 63 2.30 17.33 -1.89
C HIS A 63 2.07 18.63 -2.66
N LEU A 64 3.06 19.00 -3.47
CA LEU A 64 2.88 20.11 -4.42
C LEU A 64 1.81 19.73 -5.45
N PRO A 65 0.80 20.57 -5.71
CA PRO A 65 -0.26 20.29 -6.68
C PRO A 65 0.28 19.98 -8.09
N SER A 66 1.40 20.60 -8.47
CA SER A 66 2.07 20.35 -9.75
C SER A 66 2.68 18.95 -9.88
N VAL A 67 2.98 18.29 -8.76
CA VAL A 67 3.57 16.94 -8.73
C VAL A 67 2.51 15.88 -8.43
N ALA A 68 1.45 16.26 -7.70
CA ALA A 68 0.37 15.37 -7.33
C ALA A 68 -0.90 15.67 -8.16
N ALA A 69 -0.83 15.44 -9.45
CA ALA A 69 -1.95 15.67 -10.38
C ALA A 69 -3.24 14.91 -10.01
N ALA A 70 -3.13 13.81 -9.24
CA ALA A 70 -4.27 13.09 -8.69
C ALA A 70 -4.22 13.07 -7.17
N ALA A 71 -5.25 13.59 -6.53
CA ALA A 71 -5.42 13.53 -5.08
C ALA A 71 -5.65 12.09 -4.58
N VAL A 72 -6.27 11.25 -5.39
CA VAL A 72 -6.55 9.84 -5.09
C VAL A 72 -6.09 8.96 -6.24
N ILE A 73 -5.40 7.87 -5.93
CA ILE A 73 -5.02 6.83 -6.89
C ILE A 73 -5.80 5.58 -6.53
N SER A 74 -6.61 5.09 -7.47
CA SER A 74 -7.35 3.83 -7.32
C SER A 74 -6.54 2.66 -7.89
N PRO A 75 -6.84 1.40 -7.52
CA PRO A 75 -6.20 0.21 -8.08
C PRO A 75 -6.39 0.06 -9.60
N SER A 76 -7.43 0.67 -10.16
CA SER A 76 -7.72 0.67 -11.60
C SER A 76 -7.08 1.84 -12.35
N ASP A 77 -6.36 2.72 -11.66
CA ASP A 77 -5.66 3.84 -12.28
C ASP A 77 -4.49 3.30 -13.13
N PRO A 78 -4.41 3.63 -14.43
CA PRO A 78 -3.33 3.15 -15.30
C PRO A 78 -1.93 3.51 -14.80
N ARG A 79 -1.79 4.60 -14.04
CA ARG A 79 -0.52 5.02 -13.44
C ARG A 79 -0.02 4.13 -12.28
N VAL A 80 -0.80 3.14 -11.86
CA VAL A 80 -0.36 2.12 -10.90
C VAL A 80 0.72 1.22 -11.49
N ALA A 81 0.65 0.95 -12.79
CA ALA A 81 1.70 0.28 -13.54
C ALA A 81 2.77 1.31 -13.98
N LEU A 82 4.03 1.02 -13.66
CA LEU A 82 5.13 1.87 -14.14
C LEU A 82 5.22 1.79 -15.67
N PRO A 83 5.56 2.89 -16.35
CA PRO A 83 5.79 2.88 -17.79
C PRO A 83 7.02 2.00 -18.12
N ILE A 84 6.95 1.32 -19.26
CA ILE A 84 8.09 0.58 -19.78
C ILE A 84 9.17 1.61 -20.21
N PRO A 85 10.44 1.41 -19.85
CA PRO A 85 11.52 2.30 -20.26
C PRO A 85 11.55 2.47 -21.78
N GLN A 86 11.74 3.70 -22.27
CA GLN A 86 11.73 3.99 -23.71
C GLN A 86 12.77 3.15 -24.48
N ALA A 87 13.93 2.91 -23.88
CA ALA A 87 14.97 2.09 -24.48
C ALA A 87 14.53 0.64 -24.79
N GLU A 88 13.64 0.08 -23.97
CA GLU A 88 13.09 -1.27 -24.21
C GLU A 88 12.09 -1.26 -25.37
N ILE A 89 11.29 -0.20 -25.49
CA ILE A 89 10.35 -0.02 -26.61
C ILE A 89 11.13 0.16 -27.92
N ASP A 90 12.17 0.97 -27.90
CA ASP A 90 13.00 1.23 -29.08
C ASP A 90 13.75 -0.02 -29.54
N ALA A 91 14.11 -0.90 -28.61
CA ALA A 91 14.83 -2.16 -28.93
C ALA A 91 13.89 -3.29 -29.42
N ASN A 92 12.58 -3.22 -29.11
CA ASN A 92 11.64 -4.29 -29.45
C ASN A 92 10.36 -3.72 -30.11
N PRO A 93 10.23 -3.80 -31.44
CA PRO A 93 9.11 -3.24 -32.18
C PRO A 93 7.74 -3.91 -31.86
N ASN A 94 7.75 -5.04 -31.17
CA ASN A 94 6.53 -5.73 -30.73
C ASN A 94 6.08 -5.27 -29.33
N MET A 95 6.83 -4.40 -28.67
CA MET A 95 6.49 -3.92 -27.33
C MET A 95 5.57 -2.70 -27.42
N VAL A 96 4.50 -2.76 -26.63
CA VAL A 96 3.51 -1.66 -26.53
C VAL A 96 3.57 -1.07 -25.12
N GLN A 97 3.60 0.25 -25.04
CA GLN A 97 3.63 0.98 -23.78
C GLN A 97 2.39 0.70 -22.92
N ASN A 98 2.60 0.59 -21.60
CA ASN A 98 1.51 0.58 -20.64
C ASN A 98 0.66 1.86 -20.75
N PRO A 99 -0.67 1.79 -20.60
CA PRO A 99 -1.48 2.99 -20.49
C PRO A 99 -1.09 3.76 -19.20
N HIS A 100 -0.90 5.08 -19.30
CA HIS A 100 -0.55 5.96 -18.18
C HIS A 100 -1.00 7.41 -18.42
#